data_955c7872448e460b2107a31f5a0f3eb8
#
_entry.id   955c7872448e460b2107a31f5a0f3eb8
#
_cell.length_a   1.000
_cell.length_b   1.000
_cell.length_c   1.000
_cell.angle_alpha   90.00
_cell.angle_beta   90.00
_cell.angle_gamma   90.00
#
_symmetry.space_group_name_H-M   'P 1'
#
loop_
_entity.id
_entity.type
_entity.pdbx_description
1 polymer ?
#
loop_
_entity_poly.entity_id
_entity_poly.type
_entity_poly.pdbx_seq_one_letter_code
_entity_poly.pdbx_strand_id
1 'polypeptide(L)'
;MNTPALKVTVLGCSGSYANAGGACTGFLVQSPQANVWLDAGPGTLANLQDHICLSDLTAIVLSHEHADHWLELPVVYNAIRHYVLCEPIPVFGTMGTFSLARKMCEDIEESFRCNVISNKSSTVIADQEWRWSRTDHYVETLASRVEVGDSSMVFSADTGPEWDITQLGSGIDLLIAESTFLSYREKEKILHLSARQAGMMAQHADVSHLVLSHLAPGEEPSRHLQEAGEVFAGEISLACVGKEFVA
;
A
#
# COMPACT_ATOMS: atom_id res chain seq x y z
N MET A 1 27.31 -6.09 -6.47
CA MET A 1 25.94 -5.86 -6.95
C MET A 1 25.42 -4.66 -6.19
N ASN A 2 24.98 -3.62 -6.86
CA ASN A 2 24.36 -2.48 -6.16
C ASN A 2 23.07 -2.99 -5.49
N THR A 3 22.90 -2.67 -4.21
CA THR A 3 21.63 -2.88 -3.53
C THR A 3 20.59 -2.02 -4.24
N PRO A 4 19.40 -2.56 -4.60
CA PRO A 4 18.36 -1.75 -5.22
C PRO A 4 17.97 -0.59 -4.31
N ALA A 5 17.68 0.58 -4.90
CA ALA A 5 17.34 1.76 -4.12
C ALA A 5 15.99 1.60 -3.41
N LEU A 6 15.00 0.97 -4.07
CA LEU A 6 13.72 0.61 -3.49
C LEU A 6 13.41 -0.88 -3.72
N LYS A 7 13.00 -1.56 -2.65
CA LYS A 7 12.47 -2.93 -2.67
C LYS A 7 11.13 -2.97 -1.97
N VAL A 8 10.17 -3.69 -2.56
CA VAL A 8 8.84 -3.88 -1.99
C VAL A 8 8.57 -5.36 -1.83
N THR A 9 8.27 -5.79 -0.60
CA THR A 9 7.82 -7.14 -0.29
C THR A 9 6.32 -7.14 -0.02
N VAL A 10 5.58 -8.03 -0.67
CA VAL A 10 4.13 -8.16 -0.46
C VAL A 10 3.87 -8.93 0.84
N LEU A 11 3.24 -8.27 1.80
CA LEU A 11 2.81 -8.88 3.07
C LEU A 11 1.37 -9.38 2.99
N GLY A 12 0.56 -8.77 2.13
CA GLY A 12 -0.81 -9.11 1.86
C GLY A 12 -1.35 -8.35 0.65
N CYS A 13 -2.28 -8.95 -0.08
CA CYS A 13 -2.77 -8.43 -1.36
C CYS A 13 -4.25 -8.75 -1.66
N SER A 14 -5.00 -9.23 -0.67
CA SER A 14 -6.45 -9.47 -0.83
C SER A 14 -7.23 -8.20 -0.56
N GLY A 15 -8.19 -7.89 -1.43
CA GLY A 15 -9.09 -6.74 -1.30
C GLY A 15 -10.30 -7.04 -0.43
N SER A 16 -10.70 -6.08 0.41
CA SER A 16 -11.82 -6.07 1.35
C SER A 16 -11.75 -7.12 2.46
N TYR A 17 -11.32 -8.35 2.20
CA TYR A 17 -11.06 -9.40 3.19
C TYR A 17 -10.08 -10.45 2.66
N ALA A 18 -9.39 -11.14 3.56
CA ALA A 18 -8.37 -12.10 3.17
C ALA A 18 -8.98 -13.41 2.65
N ASN A 19 -8.41 -13.96 1.58
CA ASN A 19 -8.63 -15.35 1.18
C ASN A 19 -8.10 -16.32 2.25
N ALA A 20 -8.57 -17.57 2.23
CA ALA A 20 -8.04 -18.62 3.09
C ALA A 20 -6.52 -18.78 2.86
N GLY A 21 -5.73 -18.63 3.92
CA GLY A 21 -4.26 -18.65 3.86
C GLY A 21 -3.61 -17.37 3.30
N GLY A 22 -4.40 -16.32 2.99
CA GLY A 22 -3.93 -15.02 2.54
C GLY A 22 -3.93 -13.96 3.65
N ALA A 23 -3.59 -12.74 3.28
CA ALA A 23 -3.65 -11.54 4.13
C ALA A 23 -4.27 -10.38 3.33
N CYS A 24 -4.90 -9.45 4.05
CA CYS A 24 -5.38 -8.19 3.48
C CYS A 24 -4.21 -7.30 3.04
N THR A 25 -4.48 -6.07 2.64
CA THR A 25 -3.48 -5.21 2.02
C THR A 25 -2.34 -4.83 2.96
N GLY A 26 -1.11 -5.02 2.51
CA GLY A 26 0.09 -4.53 3.19
C GLY A 26 1.38 -4.87 2.47
N PHE A 27 2.36 -3.96 2.58
CA PHE A 27 3.64 -4.05 1.90
C PHE A 27 4.77 -3.61 2.84
N LEU A 28 5.94 -4.22 2.70
CA LEU A 28 7.17 -3.72 3.31
C LEU A 28 7.98 -3.00 2.23
N VAL A 29 8.12 -1.68 2.37
CA VAL A 29 8.88 -0.81 1.48
C VAL A 29 10.24 -0.54 2.11
N GLN A 30 11.30 -1.04 1.48
CA GLN A 30 12.66 -0.98 2.00
C GLN A 30 13.57 -0.14 1.11
N SER A 31 14.45 0.62 1.76
CA SER A 31 15.59 1.30 1.17
C SER A 31 16.85 1.04 2.01
N PRO A 32 18.04 1.52 1.62
CA PRO A 32 19.23 1.34 2.43
C PRO A 32 19.13 1.82 3.88
N GLN A 33 18.22 2.79 4.19
CA GLN A 33 18.11 3.38 5.52
C GLN A 33 16.71 3.27 6.14
N ALA A 34 15.73 2.68 5.44
CA ALA A 34 14.38 2.60 5.95
C ALA A 34 13.69 1.26 5.70
N ASN A 35 12.90 0.85 6.69
CA ASN A 35 11.91 -0.23 6.61
C ASN A 35 10.53 0.38 6.92
N VAL A 36 9.71 0.62 5.91
CA VAL A 36 8.39 1.22 6.07
C VAL A 36 7.31 0.18 5.80
N TRP A 37 6.40 0.00 6.77
CA TRP A 37 5.22 -0.84 6.58
C TRP A 37 4.10 0.02 6.00
N LEU A 38 3.77 -0.24 4.73
CA LEU A 38 2.72 0.45 3.99
C LEU A 38 1.45 -0.38 4.01
N ASP A 39 0.41 0.12 4.64
CA ASP A 39 -0.81 -0.54 5.04
C ASP A 39 -0.61 -1.78 5.92
N ALA A 40 -1.42 -1.86 6.95
CA ALA A 40 -1.35 -2.86 8.01
C ALA A 40 -2.67 -3.65 8.12
N GLY A 41 -3.08 -4.25 6.99
CA GLY A 41 -4.29 -5.06 6.93
C GLY A 41 -4.14 -6.40 7.66
N PRO A 42 -5.26 -7.03 8.07
CA PRO A 42 -5.25 -8.29 8.80
C PRO A 42 -4.41 -9.39 8.15
N GLY A 43 -3.51 -10.00 8.93
CA GLY A 43 -2.58 -11.04 8.53
C GLY A 43 -1.20 -10.53 8.10
N THR A 44 -1.02 -9.24 7.84
CA THR A 44 0.26 -8.68 7.37
C THR A 44 1.31 -8.57 8.48
N LEU A 45 0.91 -8.45 9.75
CA LEU A 45 1.84 -8.43 10.90
C LEU A 45 2.64 -9.74 11.01
N ALA A 46 1.97 -10.88 10.83
CA ALA A 46 2.66 -12.16 10.88
C ALA A 46 3.68 -12.28 9.74
N ASN A 47 3.27 -11.92 8.52
CA ASN A 47 4.12 -11.97 7.34
C ASN A 47 5.28 -10.95 7.40
N LEU A 48 5.08 -9.78 8.01
CA LEU A 48 6.13 -8.78 8.22
C LEU A 48 7.31 -9.35 9.04
N GLN A 49 7.00 -10.12 10.08
CA GLN A 49 8.01 -10.69 10.99
C GLN A 49 8.86 -11.80 10.36
N ASP A 50 8.47 -12.33 9.19
CA ASP A 50 9.32 -13.21 8.38
C ASP A 50 10.47 -12.44 7.70
N HIS A 51 10.39 -11.11 7.63
CA HIS A 51 11.34 -10.26 6.92
C HIS A 51 12.16 -9.34 7.82
N ILE A 52 11.55 -8.77 8.88
CA ILE A 52 12.22 -7.86 9.82
C ILE A 52 11.70 -8.06 11.25
N CYS A 53 12.49 -7.63 12.25
CA CYS A 53 11.97 -7.46 13.61
C CYS A 53 11.10 -6.20 13.70
N LEU A 54 10.11 -6.17 14.59
CA LEU A 54 9.26 -4.99 14.80
C LEU A 54 10.08 -3.77 15.27
N SER A 55 11.17 -3.99 16.01
CA SER A 55 12.11 -2.93 16.41
C SER A 55 12.86 -2.27 15.26
N ASP A 56 12.88 -2.89 14.08
CA ASP A 56 13.60 -2.39 12.90
C ASP A 56 12.69 -1.54 12.00
N LEU A 57 11.40 -1.40 12.35
CA LEU A 57 10.48 -0.51 11.65
C LEU A 57 10.90 0.95 11.80
N THR A 58 11.10 1.61 10.68
CA THR A 58 11.36 3.05 10.61
C THR A 58 10.06 3.84 10.70
N ALA A 59 8.99 3.36 10.06
CA ALA A 59 7.67 3.97 10.10
C ALA A 59 6.57 2.98 9.66
N ILE A 60 5.32 3.36 9.93
CA ILE A 60 4.11 2.76 9.37
C ILE A 60 3.38 3.85 8.58
N VAL A 61 2.93 3.55 7.36
CA VAL A 61 2.12 4.45 6.53
C VAL A 61 0.79 3.80 6.25
N LEU A 62 -0.32 4.48 6.55
CA LEU A 62 -1.67 3.97 6.41
C LEU A 62 -2.44 4.84 5.40
N SER A 63 -2.92 4.22 4.33
CA SER A 63 -3.59 4.92 3.24
C SER A 63 -4.96 5.47 3.63
N HIS A 64 -5.77 4.71 4.37
CA HIS A 64 -7.12 5.10 4.77
C HIS A 64 -7.69 4.24 5.91
N GLU A 65 -8.94 4.52 6.29
CA GLU A 65 -9.58 3.97 7.49
C GLU A 65 -10.38 2.67 7.29
N HIS A 66 -10.39 2.05 6.10
CA HIS A 66 -11.04 0.75 5.92
C HIS A 66 -10.26 -0.36 6.61
N ALA A 67 -10.99 -1.26 7.22
CA ALA A 67 -10.47 -2.27 8.15
C ALA A 67 -9.37 -3.17 7.56
N ASP A 68 -9.45 -3.48 6.28
CA ASP A 68 -8.51 -4.32 5.55
C ASP A 68 -7.16 -3.64 5.23
N HIS A 69 -6.98 -2.37 5.64
CA HIS A 69 -5.75 -1.58 5.47
C HIS A 69 -5.02 -1.23 6.77
N TRP A 70 -5.64 -1.37 7.96
CA TRP A 70 -4.99 -0.88 9.19
C TRP A 70 -5.26 -1.67 10.46
N LEU A 71 -6.13 -2.69 10.47
CA LEU A 71 -6.55 -3.35 11.72
C LEU A 71 -5.44 -4.13 12.44
N GLU A 72 -4.27 -4.33 11.85
CA GLU A 72 -3.10 -4.83 12.61
C GLU A 72 -2.47 -3.76 13.51
N LEU A 73 -2.73 -2.46 13.29
CA LEU A 73 -2.16 -1.38 14.10
C LEU A 73 -2.48 -1.54 15.60
N PRO A 74 -3.73 -1.83 16.05
CA PRO A 74 -4.02 -2.12 17.45
C PRO A 74 -3.29 -3.34 18.01
N VAL A 75 -2.99 -4.33 17.18
CA VAL A 75 -2.24 -5.51 17.60
C VAL A 75 -0.77 -5.17 17.80
N VAL A 76 -0.18 -4.43 16.87
CA VAL A 76 1.21 -3.92 16.98
C VAL A 76 1.35 -2.96 18.15
N TYR A 77 0.35 -2.12 18.41
CA TYR A 77 0.30 -1.28 19.61
C TYR A 77 0.55 -2.10 20.89
N ASN A 78 -0.15 -3.21 21.05
CA ASN A 78 0.03 -4.08 22.20
C ASN A 78 1.43 -4.73 22.22
N ALA A 79 1.95 -5.14 21.07
CA ALA A 79 3.29 -5.72 20.98
C ALA A 79 4.36 -4.72 21.41
N ILE A 80 4.32 -3.48 20.93
CA ILE A 80 5.29 -2.43 21.27
C ILE A 80 5.14 -2.03 22.73
N ARG A 81 3.92 -1.80 23.21
CA ARG A 81 3.68 -1.36 24.59
C ARG A 81 4.18 -2.35 25.64
N HIS A 82 4.13 -3.64 25.36
CA HIS A 82 4.30 -4.66 26.40
C HIS A 82 5.49 -5.61 26.19
N TYR A 83 5.97 -5.75 24.96
CA TYR A 83 6.94 -6.81 24.62
C TYR A 83 8.15 -6.34 23.84
N VAL A 84 8.01 -5.34 22.97
CA VAL A 84 9.08 -4.85 22.10
C VAL A 84 9.66 -3.57 22.68
N LEU A 85 10.94 -3.62 23.07
CA LEU A 85 11.64 -2.44 23.58
C LEU A 85 12.14 -1.60 22.40
N CYS A 86 11.37 -0.59 21.99
CA CYS A 86 11.77 0.39 21.00
C CYS A 86 11.16 1.77 21.34
N GLU A 87 11.70 2.81 20.73
CA GLU A 87 11.08 4.15 20.76
C GLU A 87 9.73 4.11 20.04
N PRO A 88 8.78 5.02 20.37
CA PRO A 88 7.50 5.11 19.67
C PRO A 88 7.69 5.24 18.15
N ILE A 89 7.08 4.33 17.38
CA ILE A 89 7.23 4.27 15.92
C ILE A 89 6.44 5.42 15.27
N PRO A 90 7.01 6.15 14.29
CA PRO A 90 6.27 7.10 13.49
C PRO A 90 5.16 6.40 12.69
N VAL A 91 3.92 6.86 12.82
CA VAL A 91 2.79 6.40 12.01
C VAL A 91 2.24 7.58 11.23
N PHE A 92 2.14 7.42 9.92
CA PHE A 92 1.57 8.40 9.01
C PHE A 92 0.21 7.86 8.54
N GLY A 93 -0.84 8.66 8.63
CA GLY A 93 -2.18 8.21 8.25
C GLY A 93 -3.18 9.35 8.19
N THR A 94 -4.39 9.06 7.69
CA THR A 94 -5.46 10.06 7.64
C THR A 94 -6.01 10.36 9.05
N MET A 95 -6.68 11.49 9.19
CA MET A 95 -7.36 11.84 10.45
C MET A 95 -8.44 10.79 10.79
N GLY A 96 -9.13 10.24 9.79
CA GLY A 96 -10.13 9.19 9.97
C GLY A 96 -9.53 7.95 10.61
N THR A 97 -8.40 7.45 10.07
CA THR A 97 -7.69 6.29 10.62
C THR A 97 -7.29 6.50 12.08
N PHE A 98 -6.69 7.66 12.41
CA PHE A 98 -6.31 7.94 13.80
C PHE A 98 -7.51 8.12 14.74
N SER A 99 -8.63 8.64 14.24
CA SER A 99 -9.85 8.74 15.03
C SER A 99 -10.42 7.36 15.42
N LEU A 100 -10.27 6.36 14.56
CA LEU A 100 -10.65 4.98 14.86
C LEU A 100 -9.59 4.30 15.75
N ALA A 101 -8.32 4.47 15.45
CA ALA A 101 -7.23 3.86 16.22
C ALA A 101 -7.25 4.28 17.70
N ARG A 102 -7.50 5.57 18.00
CA ARG A 102 -7.65 6.09 19.36
C ARG A 102 -8.84 5.52 20.14
N LYS A 103 -9.83 4.94 19.47
CA LYS A 103 -10.92 4.22 20.14
C LYS A 103 -10.53 2.80 20.56
N MET A 104 -9.50 2.24 19.92
CA MET A 104 -9.04 0.87 20.13
C MET A 104 -7.73 0.80 20.93
N CYS A 105 -6.93 1.85 20.93
CA CYS A 105 -5.63 1.94 21.59
C CYS A 105 -5.70 3.04 22.65
N GLU A 106 -5.68 2.66 23.93
CA GLU A 106 -5.56 3.60 25.03
C GLU A 106 -4.12 4.14 25.06
N ASP A 107 -3.96 5.47 25.16
CA ASP A 107 -2.65 6.14 25.15
C ASP A 107 -1.78 5.73 23.96
N ILE A 108 -2.34 5.80 22.76
CA ILE A 108 -1.70 5.39 21.50
C ILE A 108 -0.30 6.02 21.31
N GLU A 109 -0.08 7.20 21.86
CA GLU A 109 1.15 7.96 21.81
C GLU A 109 2.32 7.32 22.59
N GLU A 110 2.06 6.36 23.49
CA GLU A 110 3.10 5.58 24.15
C GLU A 110 3.81 4.62 23.18
N SER A 111 3.13 4.18 22.14
CA SER A 111 3.68 3.25 21.14
C SER A 111 3.94 3.89 19.79
N PHE A 112 3.23 4.99 19.46
CA PHE A 112 3.29 5.60 18.14
C PHE A 112 3.39 7.12 18.18
N ARG A 113 4.18 7.70 17.29
CA ARG A 113 4.13 9.12 16.94
C ARG A 113 3.20 9.31 15.76
N CYS A 114 1.95 9.73 16.02
CA CYS A 114 0.92 9.90 15.00
C CYS A 114 1.15 11.19 14.19
N ASN A 115 1.34 11.06 12.88
CA ASN A 115 1.54 12.14 11.93
C ASN A 115 0.39 12.13 10.90
N VAL A 116 -0.47 13.14 10.96
CA VAL A 116 -1.58 13.25 10.01
C VAL A 116 -1.06 13.66 8.64
N ILE A 117 -1.42 12.87 7.63
CA ILE A 117 -1.16 13.18 6.21
C ILE A 117 -2.48 13.47 5.49
N SER A 118 -2.40 14.22 4.41
CA SER A 118 -3.55 14.67 3.61
C SER A 118 -3.15 14.86 2.15
N ASN A 119 -4.12 15.20 1.32
CA ASN A 119 -3.87 15.49 -0.09
C ASN A 119 -2.75 16.54 -0.28
N LYS A 120 -1.78 16.24 -1.14
CA LYS A 120 -0.61 17.06 -1.47
C LYS A 120 0.40 17.25 -0.33
N SER A 121 0.26 16.53 0.79
CA SER A 121 1.32 16.52 1.80
C SER A 121 2.54 15.72 1.30
N SER A 122 3.70 16.01 1.86
CA SER A 122 4.95 15.31 1.61
C SER A 122 5.79 15.23 2.88
N THR A 123 6.65 14.24 2.98
CA THR A 123 7.63 14.10 4.06
C THR A 123 8.82 13.26 3.62
N VAL A 124 9.88 13.28 4.40
CA VAL A 124 11.03 12.38 4.24
C VAL A 124 11.04 11.42 5.41
N ILE A 125 11.13 10.12 5.12
CA ILE A 125 11.28 9.04 6.10
C ILE A 125 12.64 8.40 5.85
N ALA A 126 13.63 8.74 6.66
CA ALA A 126 15.04 8.40 6.46
C ALA A 126 15.56 8.88 5.08
N ASP A 127 15.79 7.98 4.14
CA ASP A 127 16.23 8.27 2.76
C ASP A 127 15.08 8.20 1.72
N GLN A 128 13.83 7.98 2.16
CA GLN A 128 12.66 7.88 1.29
C GLN A 128 11.90 9.20 1.26
N GLU A 129 11.66 9.76 0.06
CA GLU A 129 10.80 10.92 -0.16
C GLU A 129 9.36 10.44 -0.44
N TRP A 130 8.42 10.84 0.39
CA TRP A 130 7.01 10.46 0.31
C TRP A 130 6.13 11.62 -0.10
N ARG A 131 5.20 11.39 -1.05
CA ARG A 131 4.16 12.34 -1.47
C ARG A 131 2.82 11.64 -1.57
N TRP A 132 1.74 12.35 -1.26
CA TRP A 132 0.39 11.80 -1.23
C TRP A 132 -0.58 12.59 -2.12
N SER A 133 -1.50 11.84 -2.76
CA SER A 133 -2.62 12.37 -3.53
C SER A 133 -3.90 11.69 -3.08
N ARG A 134 -4.98 12.46 -2.89
CA ARG A 134 -6.29 11.91 -2.58
C ARG A 134 -6.85 11.18 -3.78
N THR A 135 -7.35 9.95 -3.54
CA THR A 135 -7.97 9.10 -4.56
C THR A 135 -9.49 9.32 -4.65
N ASP A 136 -10.11 8.69 -5.64
CA ASP A 136 -11.55 8.61 -5.82
C ASP A 136 -12.11 7.44 -5.00
N HIS A 137 -12.35 7.66 -3.71
CA HIS A 137 -12.85 6.63 -2.81
C HIS A 137 -13.84 7.19 -1.79
N TYR A 138 -14.63 6.30 -1.12
CA TYR A 138 -15.74 6.65 -0.21
C TYR A 138 -15.27 7.46 1.01
N VAL A 139 -14.07 7.21 1.50
CA VAL A 139 -13.45 7.91 2.62
C VAL A 139 -12.19 8.64 2.16
N GLU A 140 -11.57 9.45 3.00
CA GLU A 140 -10.28 10.05 2.66
C GLU A 140 -9.23 8.95 2.52
N THR A 141 -8.87 8.69 1.27
CA THR A 141 -7.89 7.68 0.87
C THR A 141 -6.75 8.34 0.12
N LEU A 142 -5.52 7.96 0.45
CA LEU A 142 -4.32 8.59 -0.06
C LEU A 142 -3.45 7.56 -0.80
N ALA A 143 -3.35 7.72 -2.11
CA ALA A 143 -2.27 7.12 -2.89
C ALA A 143 -0.93 7.74 -2.49
N SER A 144 0.14 6.98 -2.57
CA SER A 144 1.48 7.44 -2.22
C SER A 144 2.48 7.22 -3.34
N ARG A 145 3.39 8.18 -3.53
CA ARG A 145 4.62 8.02 -4.31
C ARG A 145 5.81 8.06 -3.37
N VAL A 146 6.75 7.13 -3.58
CA VAL A 146 8.00 7.01 -2.83
C VAL A 146 9.15 7.11 -3.81
N GLU A 147 10.15 7.93 -3.50
CA GLU A 147 11.36 8.09 -4.31
C GLU A 147 12.61 7.91 -3.44
N VAL A 148 13.62 7.24 -4.00
CA VAL A 148 14.97 7.12 -3.45
C VAL A 148 15.98 7.24 -4.60
N GLY A 149 16.69 8.35 -4.68
CA GLY A 149 17.55 8.66 -5.84
C GLY A 149 16.73 8.72 -7.12
N ASP A 150 17.07 7.89 -8.09
CA ASP A 150 16.39 7.81 -9.39
C ASP A 150 15.26 6.76 -9.42
N SER A 151 15.08 5.98 -8.35
CA SER A 151 14.04 4.94 -8.24
C SER A 151 12.74 5.49 -7.70
N SER A 152 11.62 5.05 -8.27
CA SER A 152 10.28 5.50 -7.88
C SER A 152 9.26 4.37 -7.82
N MET A 153 8.43 4.38 -6.79
CA MET A 153 7.24 3.55 -6.72
C MET A 153 5.97 4.37 -6.43
N VAL A 154 4.85 3.91 -6.93
CA VAL A 154 3.51 4.41 -6.56
C VAL A 154 2.67 3.26 -6.02
N PHE A 155 1.97 3.51 -4.93
CA PHE A 155 0.87 2.69 -4.44
C PHE A 155 -0.44 3.45 -4.64
N SER A 156 -1.36 2.87 -5.40
CA SER A 156 -2.64 3.53 -5.71
C SER A 156 -3.53 3.71 -4.49
N ALA A 157 -3.37 2.88 -3.46
CA ALA A 157 -4.40 2.60 -2.46
C ALA A 157 -5.74 2.24 -3.17
N ASP A 158 -6.86 2.29 -2.46
CA ASP A 158 -8.18 2.07 -3.05
C ASP A 158 -8.62 3.30 -3.83
N THR A 159 -9.11 3.10 -5.05
CA THR A 159 -9.53 4.22 -5.91
C THR A 159 -10.55 3.79 -6.96
N GLY A 160 -11.50 4.66 -7.27
CA GLY A 160 -12.29 4.59 -8.48
C GLY A 160 -11.55 5.15 -9.69
N PRO A 161 -12.16 5.08 -10.87
CA PRO A 161 -11.53 5.46 -12.14
C PRO A 161 -11.36 6.98 -12.34
N GLU A 162 -11.95 7.82 -11.50
CA GLU A 162 -11.87 9.29 -11.64
C GLU A 162 -10.57 9.87 -11.06
N TRP A 163 -9.77 9.07 -10.36
CA TRP A 163 -8.46 9.51 -9.88
C TRP A 163 -7.42 9.49 -10.99
N ASP A 164 -6.71 10.61 -11.12
CA ASP A 164 -5.61 10.75 -12.08
C ASP A 164 -4.26 10.54 -11.36
N ILE A 165 -3.60 9.43 -11.64
CA ILE A 165 -2.29 9.06 -11.09
C ILE A 165 -1.21 10.11 -11.41
N THR A 166 -1.35 10.88 -12.49
CA THR A 166 -0.37 11.92 -12.87
C THR A 166 -0.28 13.07 -11.87
N GLN A 167 -1.24 13.16 -10.93
CA GLN A 167 -1.11 14.03 -9.75
C GLN A 167 0.11 13.68 -8.88
N LEU A 168 0.58 12.44 -8.94
CA LEU A 168 1.82 11.98 -8.30
C LEU A 168 3.03 11.99 -9.26
N GLY A 169 2.84 12.40 -10.52
CA GLY A 169 3.84 12.44 -11.58
C GLY A 169 3.77 11.23 -12.52
N SER A 170 4.58 11.26 -13.56
CA SER A 170 4.74 10.19 -14.56
C SER A 170 6.14 9.58 -14.48
N GLY A 171 6.44 8.59 -15.34
CA GLY A 171 7.73 7.91 -15.35
C GLY A 171 7.94 7.13 -14.06
N ILE A 172 7.03 6.18 -13.79
CA ILE A 172 6.99 5.41 -12.54
C ILE A 172 7.66 4.05 -12.81
N ASP A 173 8.69 3.71 -12.03
CA ASP A 173 9.38 2.42 -12.20
C ASP A 173 8.51 1.25 -11.76
N LEU A 174 7.82 1.38 -10.61
CA LEU A 174 6.95 0.35 -10.04
C LEU A 174 5.61 0.94 -9.61
N LEU A 175 4.51 0.46 -10.18
CA LEU A 175 3.16 0.77 -9.71
C LEU A 175 2.54 -0.45 -9.06
N ILE A 176 2.19 -0.35 -7.77
CA ILE A 176 1.31 -1.30 -7.10
C ILE A 176 -0.09 -0.72 -7.17
N ALA A 177 -0.93 -1.29 -8.01
CA ALA A 177 -2.29 -0.82 -8.23
C ALA A 177 -3.32 -1.80 -7.66
N GLU A 178 -4.37 -1.26 -7.03
CA GLU A 178 -5.57 -2.03 -6.82
C GLU A 178 -6.13 -2.49 -8.18
N SER A 179 -6.72 -3.66 -8.19
CA SER A 179 -7.43 -4.25 -9.32
C SER A 179 -8.51 -5.18 -8.79
N THR A 180 -9.38 -4.61 -7.97
CA THR A 180 -10.37 -5.37 -7.18
C THR A 180 -11.28 -6.21 -8.05
N PHE A 181 -11.62 -5.71 -9.24
CA PHE A 181 -12.60 -6.35 -10.13
C PHE A 181 -12.05 -6.62 -11.53
N LEU A 182 -12.84 -7.37 -12.29
CA LEU A 182 -12.71 -7.52 -13.73
C LEU A 182 -13.65 -6.53 -14.46
N SER A 183 -13.39 -6.27 -15.72
CA SER A 183 -14.07 -5.24 -16.53
C SER A 183 -15.59 -5.38 -16.62
N TYR A 184 -16.13 -6.59 -16.44
CA TYR A 184 -17.58 -6.83 -16.46
C TYR A 184 -18.34 -6.06 -15.35
N ARG A 185 -17.65 -5.65 -14.27
CA ARG A 185 -18.22 -4.90 -13.14
C ARG A 185 -18.08 -3.38 -13.25
N GLU A 186 -17.41 -2.84 -14.26
CA GLU A 186 -17.17 -1.38 -14.39
C GLU A 186 -18.46 -0.53 -14.43
N LYS A 187 -19.58 -1.13 -14.80
CA LYS A 187 -20.88 -0.45 -14.86
C LYS A 187 -21.55 -0.28 -13.49
N GLU A 188 -21.06 -0.95 -12.46
CA GLU A 188 -21.67 -0.97 -11.12
C GLU A 188 -21.39 0.29 -10.30
N LYS A 189 -20.60 1.24 -10.79
CA LYS A 189 -20.21 2.49 -10.10
C LYS A 189 -19.61 2.25 -8.71
N ILE A 190 -18.80 1.22 -8.59
CA ILE A 190 -18.04 0.92 -7.39
C ILE A 190 -16.75 1.72 -7.45
N LEU A 191 -16.36 2.36 -6.33
CA LEU A 191 -15.12 3.16 -6.27
C LEU A 191 -13.89 2.28 -6.04
N HIS A 192 -13.69 1.35 -6.97
CA HIS A 192 -12.52 0.50 -7.14
C HIS A 192 -12.21 0.32 -8.62
N LEU A 193 -11.01 -0.11 -8.96
CA LEU A 193 -10.59 -0.35 -10.33
C LEU A 193 -10.87 -1.80 -10.76
N SER A 194 -11.16 -1.96 -12.05
CA SER A 194 -10.95 -3.22 -12.74
C SER A 194 -9.48 -3.38 -13.12
N ALA A 195 -9.04 -4.61 -13.39
CA ALA A 195 -7.71 -4.88 -13.90
C ALA A 195 -7.41 -4.12 -15.20
N ARG A 196 -8.42 -3.98 -16.10
CA ARG A 196 -8.32 -3.18 -17.32
C ARG A 196 -8.09 -1.69 -17.00
N GLN A 197 -8.83 -1.13 -16.04
CA GLN A 197 -8.65 0.27 -15.62
C GLN A 197 -7.28 0.51 -14.98
N ALA A 198 -6.78 -0.43 -14.15
CA ALA A 198 -5.43 -0.37 -13.60
C ALA A 198 -4.36 -0.38 -14.71
N GLY A 199 -4.53 -1.21 -15.75
CA GLY A 199 -3.66 -1.21 -16.93
C GLY A 199 -3.71 0.10 -17.71
N MET A 200 -4.90 0.69 -17.91
CA MET A 200 -5.05 1.99 -18.57
C MET A 200 -4.36 3.11 -17.78
N MET A 201 -4.50 3.10 -16.43
CA MET A 201 -3.83 4.05 -15.54
C MET A 201 -2.30 3.92 -15.63
N ALA A 202 -1.78 2.69 -15.65
CA ALA A 202 -0.36 2.43 -15.81
C ALA A 202 0.18 2.93 -17.17
N GLN A 203 -0.55 2.69 -18.27
CA GLN A 203 -0.18 3.17 -19.59
C GLN A 203 -0.19 4.71 -19.66
N HIS A 204 -1.16 5.36 -19.02
CA HIS A 204 -1.28 6.82 -19.00
C HIS A 204 -0.12 7.50 -18.25
N ALA A 205 0.40 6.89 -17.20
CA ALA A 205 1.46 7.44 -16.35
C ALA A 205 2.88 7.00 -16.73
N ASP A 206 3.07 6.34 -17.89
CA ASP A 206 4.37 5.83 -18.32
C ASP A 206 5.04 4.97 -17.24
N VAL A 207 4.31 3.94 -16.79
CA VAL A 207 4.77 2.98 -15.79
C VAL A 207 5.66 1.93 -16.45
N SER A 208 6.76 1.56 -15.81
CA SER A 208 7.62 0.48 -16.30
C SER A 208 7.10 -0.89 -15.90
N HIS A 209 6.73 -1.07 -14.63
CA HIS A 209 6.22 -2.33 -14.10
C HIS A 209 4.93 -2.13 -13.29
N LEU A 210 3.84 -2.76 -13.72
CA LEU A 210 2.54 -2.79 -13.03
C LEU A 210 2.43 -4.06 -12.19
N VAL A 211 2.16 -3.91 -10.91
CA VAL A 211 1.82 -5.01 -9.99
C VAL A 211 0.36 -4.87 -9.60
N LEU A 212 -0.46 -5.82 -10.04
CA LEU A 212 -1.88 -5.89 -9.69
C LEU A 212 -2.05 -6.48 -8.29
N SER A 213 -2.77 -5.79 -7.43
CA SER A 213 -3.00 -6.14 -6.02
C SER A 213 -4.46 -5.91 -5.64
N HIS A 214 -4.81 -6.12 -4.37
CA HIS A 214 -6.14 -5.88 -3.82
C HIS A 214 -7.25 -6.63 -4.58
N LEU A 215 -6.98 -7.87 -5.00
CA LEU A 215 -7.95 -8.68 -5.73
C LEU A 215 -9.07 -9.14 -4.80
N ALA A 216 -10.31 -8.97 -5.23
CA ALA A 216 -11.46 -9.50 -4.49
C ALA A 216 -11.38 -11.03 -4.38
N PRO A 217 -11.62 -11.61 -3.20
CA PRO A 217 -11.65 -13.05 -3.03
C PRO A 217 -12.64 -13.74 -3.98
N GLY A 218 -12.17 -14.79 -4.66
CA GLY A 218 -12.96 -15.57 -5.62
C GLY A 218 -12.84 -15.12 -7.07
N GLU A 219 -12.19 -13.98 -7.34
CA GLU A 219 -11.84 -13.61 -8.71
C GLU A 219 -10.65 -14.46 -9.22
N GLU A 220 -10.63 -14.74 -10.52
CA GLU A 220 -9.56 -15.53 -11.14
C GLU A 220 -8.34 -14.65 -11.46
N PRO A 221 -7.17 -14.82 -10.78
CA PRO A 221 -6.04 -13.93 -10.95
C PRO A 221 -5.47 -13.87 -12.37
N SER A 222 -5.55 -14.97 -13.13
CA SER A 222 -5.07 -15.01 -14.51
C SER A 222 -5.86 -14.09 -15.45
N ARG A 223 -7.13 -13.86 -15.16
CA ARG A 223 -7.97 -12.90 -15.91
C ARG A 223 -7.59 -11.45 -15.66
N HIS A 224 -7.12 -11.12 -14.44
CA HIS A 224 -6.59 -9.78 -14.15
C HIS A 224 -5.36 -9.48 -15.02
N LEU A 225 -4.41 -10.43 -15.13
CA LEU A 225 -3.26 -10.30 -16.02
C LEU A 225 -3.68 -10.11 -17.48
N GLN A 226 -4.66 -10.89 -17.93
CA GLN A 226 -5.16 -10.79 -19.30
C GLN A 226 -5.76 -9.43 -19.59
N GLU A 227 -6.72 -8.95 -18.77
CA GLU A 227 -7.41 -7.68 -18.98
C GLU A 227 -6.47 -6.46 -18.92
N ALA A 228 -5.50 -6.47 -17.97
CA ALA A 228 -4.50 -5.42 -17.91
C ALA A 228 -3.56 -5.45 -19.12
N GLY A 229 -3.15 -6.65 -19.60
CA GLY A 229 -2.28 -6.83 -20.75
C GLY A 229 -2.93 -6.44 -22.10
N GLU A 230 -4.25 -6.33 -22.17
CA GLU A 230 -4.94 -5.84 -23.38
C GLU A 230 -4.74 -4.32 -23.58
N VAL A 231 -4.37 -3.58 -22.53
CA VAL A 231 -4.32 -2.10 -22.54
C VAL A 231 -3.00 -1.50 -22.04
N PHE A 232 -2.12 -2.31 -21.48
CA PHE A 232 -0.80 -1.89 -21.00
C PHE A 232 0.29 -2.76 -21.62
N ALA A 233 1.32 -2.10 -22.19
CA ALA A 233 2.39 -2.79 -22.93
C ALA A 233 3.65 -3.05 -22.08
N GLY A 234 3.73 -2.52 -20.87
CA GLY A 234 4.85 -2.72 -19.94
C GLY A 234 4.82 -4.07 -19.23
N GLU A 235 5.70 -4.26 -18.27
CA GLU A 235 5.73 -5.46 -17.46
C GLU A 235 4.53 -5.52 -16.51
N ILE A 236 3.87 -6.69 -16.40
CA ILE A 236 2.73 -6.90 -15.50
C ILE A 236 2.99 -8.10 -14.61
N SER A 237 2.74 -7.93 -13.33
CA SER A 237 2.80 -9.01 -12.33
C SER A 237 1.55 -9.01 -11.44
N LEU A 238 1.32 -10.14 -10.77
CA LEU A 238 0.39 -10.24 -9.64
C LEU A 238 1.15 -10.13 -8.34
N ALA A 239 0.60 -9.40 -7.38
CA ALA A 239 1.02 -9.45 -6.00
C ALA A 239 0.71 -10.85 -5.42
N CYS A 240 1.67 -11.38 -4.67
CA CYS A 240 1.54 -12.63 -3.95
C CYS A 240 2.37 -12.52 -2.66
N VAL A 241 1.83 -12.97 -1.54
CA VAL A 241 2.52 -12.91 -0.24
C VAL A 241 3.94 -13.47 -0.34
N GLY A 242 4.92 -12.74 0.17
CA GLY A 242 6.34 -13.06 0.13
C GLY A 242 7.06 -12.70 -1.18
N LYS A 243 6.33 -12.28 -2.25
CA LYS A 243 6.97 -11.85 -3.49
C LYS A 243 7.62 -10.47 -3.32
N GLU A 244 8.83 -10.34 -3.88
CA GLU A 244 9.60 -9.10 -3.86
C GLU A 244 9.61 -8.45 -5.25
N PHE A 245 9.55 -7.11 -5.27
CA PHE A 245 9.68 -6.27 -6.45
C PHE A 245 10.75 -5.21 -6.19
N VAL A 246 11.37 -4.74 -7.25
CA VAL A 246 12.41 -3.70 -7.20
C VAL A 246 12.02 -2.59 -8.16
N ALA A 247 12.20 -1.34 -7.73
CA ALA A 247 12.06 -0.15 -8.53
C ALA A 247 13.46 0.48 -8.82
#